data_7d9cf6a3c057df797fd7ee0ff6328599
#
_entry.id   7d9cf6a3c057df797fd7ee0ff6328599
#
_cell.length_a   1.000
_cell.length_b   1.000
_cell.length_c   1.000
_cell.angle_alpha   90.00
_cell.angle_beta   90.00
_cell.angle_gamma   90.00
#
_symmetry.space_group_name_H-M   'P 1'
#
loop_
_entity.id
_entity.type
_entity.pdbx_description
1 polymer ?
#
loop_
_entity_poly.entity_id
_entity_poly.type
_entity_poly.pdbx_seq_one_letter_code
_entity_poly.pdbx_strand_id
1 'polypeptide(L)'
;MARFLMAGGGTGGHVIPLLAVARELRQRGHDVFFVGTNRGMEARLVPAEGFELKTISIGGLNRVGWRQKLATIARLPAATARSIGLTRGVAGVFSIGGYAAGPAVAAALLRRIPVVVMEPNAFPGFTNRIIGRLVDRALIAFDETASHFPKGRTELTGLPVREEFFHLPRKKRSAILDLLITGGSQGSRTLNNAARQSWPLFRESGLAVRIVHQTGEAQFESLRQEFAATGLNGQVAPFISSMPAAFAEADLVVCRSGAGAVSELAAAGKPSVLTPFPFAADDHQTRNAEAMTRAGAARMVRDAEMNGEKLFHLVAELAGSAEELEKMGDAARRMARPGAARRAAEILEEVAAA
;
A
#
# COMPACT_ATOMS: atom_id res chain seq x y z
N MET A 1 19.55 24.59 -0.27
CA MET A 1 18.26 24.41 0.43
C MET A 1 17.15 24.80 -0.52
N ALA A 2 16.29 23.84 -0.91
CA ALA A 2 15.15 24.05 -1.79
C ALA A 2 13.86 23.75 -1.02
N ARG A 3 12.71 24.20 -1.53
CA ARG A 3 11.39 23.95 -0.94
C ARG A 3 10.59 23.02 -1.81
N PHE A 4 10.13 21.89 -1.23
CA PHE A 4 9.36 20.88 -1.93
C PHE A 4 7.93 20.74 -1.38
N LEU A 5 6.99 20.49 -2.28
CA LEU A 5 5.59 20.26 -1.96
C LEU A 5 5.25 18.78 -2.15
N MET A 6 4.72 18.16 -1.10
CA MET A 6 4.21 16.79 -1.12
C MET A 6 2.70 16.81 -1.29
N ALA A 7 2.19 16.23 -2.39
CA ALA A 7 0.77 16.27 -2.72
C ALA A 7 0.14 14.86 -2.67
N GLY A 8 -0.79 14.67 -1.76
CA GLY A 8 -1.49 13.39 -1.60
C GLY A 8 -2.23 13.31 -0.28
N GLY A 9 -3.09 12.30 -0.15
CA GLY A 9 -3.87 12.12 1.07
C GLY A 9 -4.94 11.05 0.91
N GLY A 10 -5.84 11.01 1.90
CA GLY A 10 -6.96 10.10 1.99
C GLY A 10 -6.63 8.86 2.81
N THR A 11 -5.82 7.95 2.31
CA THR A 11 -5.51 6.67 2.97
C THR A 11 -4.05 6.54 3.40
N GLY A 12 -3.76 5.63 4.33
CA GLY A 12 -2.39 5.33 4.75
C GLY A 12 -1.48 4.87 3.62
N GLY A 13 -2.04 4.17 2.64
CA GLY A 13 -1.29 3.70 1.45
C GLY A 13 -0.70 4.84 0.61
N HIS A 14 -1.26 6.05 0.70
CA HIS A 14 -0.72 7.25 0.06
C HIS A 14 0.15 8.08 1.01
N VAL A 15 -0.29 8.24 2.25
CA VAL A 15 0.37 9.17 3.20
C VAL A 15 1.70 8.63 3.70
N ILE A 16 1.80 7.32 3.98
CA ILE A 16 3.02 6.71 4.53
C ILE A 16 4.20 6.80 3.54
N PRO A 17 4.05 6.44 2.25
CA PRO A 17 5.13 6.62 1.27
C PRO A 17 5.53 8.08 1.06
N LEU A 18 4.56 9.02 1.06
CA LEU A 18 4.86 10.46 0.99
C LEU A 18 5.72 10.91 2.15
N LEU A 19 5.38 10.48 3.38
CA LEU A 19 6.17 10.79 4.58
C LEU A 19 7.58 10.21 4.49
N ALA A 20 7.74 9.02 3.93
CA ALA A 20 9.08 8.43 3.75
C ALA A 20 9.96 9.29 2.83
N VAL A 21 9.44 9.74 1.68
CA VAL A 21 10.16 10.63 0.77
C VAL A 21 10.41 12.00 1.42
N ALA A 22 9.44 12.53 2.16
CA ALA A 22 9.59 13.81 2.86
C ALA A 22 10.70 13.78 3.93
N ARG A 23 10.84 12.66 4.67
CA ARG A 23 11.94 12.48 5.64
C ARG A 23 13.30 12.49 4.94
N GLU A 24 13.43 11.82 3.80
CA GLU A 24 14.67 11.82 2.99
C GLU A 24 15.03 13.25 2.56
N LEU A 25 14.08 14.00 2.02
CA LEU A 25 14.30 15.38 1.60
C LEU A 25 14.70 16.28 2.79
N ARG A 26 14.04 16.11 3.96
CA ARG A 26 14.39 16.87 5.18
C ARG A 26 15.79 16.54 5.68
N GLN A 27 16.20 15.26 5.65
CA GLN A 27 17.56 14.84 6.03
C GLN A 27 18.62 15.42 5.10
N ARG A 28 18.27 15.70 3.83
CA ARG A 28 19.12 16.35 2.84
C ARG A 28 19.13 17.89 2.98
N GLY A 29 18.46 18.45 4.01
CA GLY A 29 18.45 19.88 4.31
C GLY A 29 17.44 20.69 3.51
N HIS A 30 16.39 20.07 2.95
CA HIS A 30 15.34 20.77 2.23
C HIS A 30 14.15 21.12 3.15
N ASP A 31 13.43 22.20 2.81
CA ASP A 31 12.15 22.55 3.38
C ASP A 31 11.03 21.77 2.69
N VAL A 32 10.20 21.06 3.47
CA VAL A 32 9.16 20.17 2.95
C VAL A 32 7.83 20.45 3.64
N PHE A 33 6.80 20.67 2.86
CA PHE A 33 5.44 20.79 3.36
C PHE A 33 4.44 19.97 2.52
N PHE A 34 3.29 19.71 3.12
CA PHE A 34 2.26 18.89 2.50
C PHE A 34 1.04 19.73 2.10
N VAL A 35 0.38 19.27 1.02
CA VAL A 35 -0.95 19.72 0.64
C VAL A 35 -1.88 18.52 0.64
N GLY A 36 -2.94 18.59 1.43
CA GLY A 36 -3.92 17.53 1.60
C GLY A 36 -5.28 18.06 2.03
N THR A 37 -6.07 17.20 2.67
CA THR A 37 -7.37 17.55 3.23
C THR A 37 -7.35 17.53 4.76
N ASN A 38 -8.37 18.09 5.39
CA ASN A 38 -8.53 18.05 6.85
C ASN A 38 -9.25 16.79 7.37
N ARG A 39 -9.57 15.83 6.49
CA ARG A 39 -10.38 14.64 6.80
C ARG A 39 -9.68 13.30 6.57
N GLY A 40 -8.59 13.30 5.80
CA GLY A 40 -7.81 12.11 5.50
C GLY A 40 -6.81 11.75 6.60
N MET A 41 -6.09 10.66 6.41
CA MET A 41 -5.03 10.24 7.35
C MET A 41 -3.88 11.25 7.41
N GLU A 42 -3.68 12.05 6.37
CA GLU A 42 -2.70 13.13 6.30
C GLU A 42 -2.91 14.16 7.42
N ALA A 43 -4.17 14.46 7.78
CA ALA A 43 -4.48 15.42 8.83
C ALA A 43 -3.93 15.01 10.22
N ARG A 44 -3.76 13.72 10.44
CA ARG A 44 -3.19 13.17 11.68
C ARG A 44 -1.70 12.87 11.56
N LEU A 45 -1.31 12.18 10.47
CA LEU A 45 0.05 11.62 10.34
C LEU A 45 1.09 12.68 9.98
N VAL A 46 0.75 13.65 9.15
CA VAL A 46 1.72 14.68 8.69
C VAL A 46 2.17 15.58 9.85
N PRO A 47 1.25 16.17 10.66
CA PRO A 47 1.66 16.96 11.83
C PRO A 47 2.37 16.12 12.89
N ALA A 48 1.98 14.86 13.10
CA ALA A 48 2.64 13.95 14.05
C ALA A 48 4.13 13.72 13.74
N GLU A 49 4.51 13.85 12.45
CA GLU A 49 5.90 13.75 11.97
C GLU A 49 6.64 15.11 11.93
N GLY A 50 5.98 16.17 12.41
CA GLY A 50 6.54 17.52 12.45
C GLY A 50 6.64 18.21 11.09
N PHE A 51 5.78 17.82 10.12
CA PHE A 51 5.68 18.52 8.84
C PHE A 51 4.48 19.49 8.82
N GLU A 52 4.64 20.59 8.09
CA GLU A 52 3.55 21.53 7.84
C GLU A 52 2.52 20.89 6.90
N LEU A 53 1.24 20.92 7.26
CA LEU A 53 0.11 20.51 6.40
C LEU A 53 -0.74 21.72 6.04
N LYS A 54 -0.77 22.08 4.76
CA LYS A 54 -1.70 23.05 4.20
C LYS A 54 -2.93 22.34 3.64
N THR A 55 -4.11 22.70 4.13
CA THR A 55 -5.34 22.02 3.76
C THR A 55 -6.07 22.72 2.62
N ILE A 56 -6.61 21.93 1.70
CA ILE A 56 -7.51 22.38 0.64
C ILE A 56 -8.89 21.72 0.81
N SER A 57 -9.95 22.48 0.50
CA SER A 57 -11.32 21.98 0.57
C SER A 57 -11.69 21.31 -0.76
N ILE A 58 -11.52 20.00 -0.83
CA ILE A 58 -11.93 19.18 -1.98
C ILE A 58 -12.59 17.90 -1.49
N GLY A 59 -13.60 17.41 -2.22
CA GLY A 59 -14.26 16.14 -1.92
C GLY A 59 -13.63 14.97 -2.67
N GLY A 60 -13.81 13.74 -2.16
CA GLY A 60 -13.47 12.52 -2.89
C GLY A 60 -14.37 12.35 -4.13
N LEU A 61 -13.82 11.66 -5.15
CA LEU A 61 -14.57 11.30 -6.38
C LEU A 61 -15.07 9.85 -6.34
N ASN A 62 -14.50 9.03 -5.46
CA ASN A 62 -14.83 7.61 -5.37
C ASN A 62 -15.91 7.36 -4.32
N ARG A 63 -16.82 6.40 -4.61
CA ARG A 63 -17.92 5.98 -3.73
C ARG A 63 -18.90 7.10 -3.31
N VAL A 64 -19.01 8.13 -4.13
CA VAL A 64 -19.94 9.24 -3.92
C VAL A 64 -20.96 9.30 -5.04
N GLY A 65 -22.17 9.76 -4.74
CA GLY A 65 -23.25 9.94 -5.74
C GLY A 65 -22.85 10.93 -6.85
N TRP A 66 -23.50 10.83 -8.01
CA TRP A 66 -23.21 11.67 -9.18
C TRP A 66 -23.28 13.17 -8.89
N ARG A 67 -24.22 13.61 -8.03
CA ARG A 67 -24.32 15.03 -7.60
C ARG A 67 -23.07 15.50 -6.86
N GLN A 68 -22.53 14.65 -6.01
CA GLN A 68 -21.31 14.97 -5.24
C GLN A 68 -20.07 14.94 -6.13
N LYS A 69 -20.02 14.06 -7.14
CA LYS A 69 -18.98 14.08 -8.18
C LYS A 69 -18.99 15.40 -8.95
N LEU A 70 -20.16 15.83 -9.41
CA LEU A 70 -20.31 17.12 -10.09
C LEU A 70 -19.90 18.31 -9.21
N ALA A 71 -20.32 18.33 -7.94
CA ALA A 71 -19.92 19.35 -6.99
C ALA A 71 -18.41 19.37 -6.75
N THR A 72 -17.75 18.21 -6.70
CA THR A 72 -16.28 18.11 -6.58
C THR A 72 -15.60 18.66 -7.83
N ILE A 73 -16.06 18.28 -9.02
CA ILE A 73 -15.52 18.78 -10.30
C ILE A 73 -15.69 20.31 -10.40
N ALA A 74 -16.85 20.86 -10.04
CA ALA A 74 -17.10 22.29 -10.04
C ALA A 74 -16.19 23.07 -9.08
N ARG A 75 -15.69 22.43 -8.01
CA ARG A 75 -14.76 23.05 -7.05
C ARG A 75 -13.29 22.97 -7.47
N LEU A 76 -12.94 22.13 -8.47
CA LEU A 76 -11.55 21.96 -8.91
C LEU A 76 -10.88 23.29 -9.33
N PRO A 77 -11.52 24.17 -10.13
CA PRO A 77 -10.89 25.44 -10.51
C PRO A 77 -10.54 26.32 -9.31
N ALA A 78 -11.46 26.46 -8.35
CA ALA A 78 -11.23 27.26 -7.15
C ALA A 78 -10.15 26.64 -6.24
N ALA A 79 -10.12 25.32 -6.10
CA ALA A 79 -9.08 24.61 -5.36
C ALA A 79 -7.70 24.76 -6.05
N THR A 80 -7.65 24.68 -7.38
CA THR A 80 -6.43 24.92 -8.15
C THR A 80 -5.95 26.37 -8.00
N ALA A 81 -6.82 27.35 -8.10
CA ALA A 81 -6.48 28.78 -7.91
C ALA A 81 -5.88 29.04 -6.52
N ARG A 82 -6.46 28.44 -5.47
CA ARG A 82 -5.88 28.51 -4.11
C ARG A 82 -4.51 27.83 -4.05
N SER A 83 -4.35 26.69 -4.72
CA SER A 83 -3.09 25.95 -4.75
C SER A 83 -1.98 26.72 -5.49
N ILE A 84 -2.31 27.61 -6.45
CA ILE A 84 -1.31 28.48 -7.11
C ILE A 84 -0.54 29.33 -6.08
N GLY A 85 -1.24 29.87 -5.07
CA GLY A 85 -0.59 30.60 -3.98
C GLY A 85 0.37 29.74 -3.15
N LEU A 86 0.03 28.47 -2.96
CA LEU A 86 0.85 27.51 -2.20
C LEU A 86 2.11 27.06 -2.94
N THR A 87 2.15 27.17 -4.26
CA THR A 87 3.32 26.80 -5.07
C THR A 87 4.36 27.92 -5.24
N ARG A 88 4.22 29.08 -4.55
CA ARG A 88 5.24 30.14 -4.59
C ARG A 88 6.52 29.69 -3.89
N GLY A 89 7.67 29.83 -4.58
CA GLY A 89 8.97 29.41 -4.07
C GLY A 89 9.19 27.90 -3.96
N VAL A 90 8.27 27.10 -4.53
CA VAL A 90 8.42 25.63 -4.59
C VAL A 90 9.32 25.27 -5.77
N ALA A 91 10.36 24.48 -5.51
CA ALA A 91 11.32 24.00 -6.51
C ALA A 91 10.78 22.76 -7.26
N GLY A 92 9.98 21.93 -6.61
CA GLY A 92 9.39 20.72 -7.21
C GLY A 92 8.23 20.18 -6.40
N VAL A 93 7.34 19.42 -7.07
CA VAL A 93 6.18 18.77 -6.46
C VAL A 93 6.31 17.27 -6.58
N PHE A 94 6.15 16.56 -5.47
CA PHE A 94 6.03 15.12 -5.43
C PHE A 94 4.60 14.71 -5.13
N SER A 95 4.01 13.87 -5.96
CA SER A 95 2.62 13.41 -5.81
C SER A 95 2.51 11.89 -5.86
N ILE A 96 1.67 11.33 -5.01
CA ILE A 96 1.29 9.91 -5.09
C ILE A 96 -0.11 9.72 -5.70
N GLY A 97 -0.68 10.78 -6.22
CA GLY A 97 -2.04 10.78 -6.76
C GLY A 97 -3.12 10.92 -5.68
N GLY A 98 -4.30 10.41 -6.01
CA GLY A 98 -5.49 10.62 -5.20
C GLY A 98 -6.15 11.98 -5.46
N TYR A 99 -7.39 12.14 -4.98
CA TYR A 99 -8.19 13.34 -5.25
C TYR A 99 -7.61 14.61 -4.58
N ALA A 100 -6.91 14.45 -3.46
CA ALA A 100 -6.31 15.56 -2.73
C ALA A 100 -5.11 16.17 -3.45
N ALA A 101 -4.41 15.39 -4.29
CA ALA A 101 -3.23 15.84 -5.02
C ALA A 101 -3.58 16.69 -6.25
N GLY A 102 -4.72 16.42 -6.91
CA GLY A 102 -5.09 17.01 -8.21
C GLY A 102 -4.91 18.53 -8.31
N PRO A 103 -5.50 19.34 -7.42
CA PRO A 103 -5.37 20.79 -7.47
C PRO A 103 -3.94 21.32 -7.31
N ALA A 104 -3.15 20.71 -6.41
CA ALA A 104 -1.78 21.11 -6.18
C ALA A 104 -0.87 20.78 -7.40
N VAL A 105 -1.05 19.60 -7.99
CA VAL A 105 -0.36 19.21 -9.22
C VAL A 105 -0.77 20.08 -10.40
N ALA A 106 -2.07 20.35 -10.58
CA ALA A 106 -2.54 21.24 -11.64
C ALA A 106 -1.93 22.65 -11.49
N ALA A 107 -1.88 23.19 -10.27
CA ALA A 107 -1.26 24.48 -10.00
C ALA A 107 0.25 24.49 -10.31
N ALA A 108 0.97 23.40 -9.99
CA ALA A 108 2.39 23.23 -10.33
C ALA A 108 2.61 23.22 -11.84
N LEU A 109 1.84 22.44 -12.58
CA LEU A 109 1.90 22.36 -14.04
C LEU A 109 1.62 23.71 -14.71
N LEU A 110 0.59 24.45 -14.24
CA LEU A 110 0.30 25.80 -14.74
C LEU A 110 1.44 26.78 -14.51
N ARG A 111 2.22 26.59 -13.46
CA ARG A 111 3.39 27.42 -13.13
C ARG A 111 4.71 26.88 -13.66
N ARG A 112 4.67 25.78 -14.43
CA ARG A 112 5.87 25.10 -14.95
C ARG A 112 6.84 24.67 -13.84
N ILE A 113 6.31 24.34 -12.67
CA ILE A 113 7.09 23.75 -11.59
C ILE A 113 7.23 22.25 -11.86
N PRO A 114 8.43 21.66 -11.78
CA PRO A 114 8.65 20.24 -12.01
C PRO A 114 7.77 19.36 -11.11
N VAL A 115 7.21 18.30 -11.72
CA VAL A 115 6.31 17.36 -11.05
C VAL A 115 6.83 15.95 -11.20
N VAL A 116 7.03 15.27 -10.08
CA VAL A 116 7.27 13.83 -10.01
C VAL A 116 6.03 13.16 -9.43
N VAL A 117 5.52 12.14 -10.12
CA VAL A 117 4.43 11.33 -9.58
C VAL A 117 4.92 9.95 -9.21
N MET A 118 4.35 9.36 -8.17
CA MET A 118 4.52 7.96 -7.83
C MET A 118 3.21 7.22 -8.05
N GLU A 119 3.29 6.11 -8.77
CA GLU A 119 2.18 5.19 -8.92
C GLU A 119 2.47 3.89 -8.15
N PRO A 120 1.76 3.67 -7.05
CA PRO A 120 1.99 2.52 -6.19
C PRO A 120 1.39 1.21 -6.70
N ASN A 121 0.49 1.26 -7.67
CA ASN A 121 -0.28 0.10 -8.13
C ASN A 121 0.15 -0.38 -9.53
N ALA A 122 -0.11 -1.65 -9.82
CA ALA A 122 0.12 -2.26 -11.13
C ALA A 122 -0.77 -1.65 -12.25
N PHE A 123 -1.87 -0.98 -11.86
CA PHE A 123 -2.69 -0.18 -12.75
C PHE A 123 -2.85 1.23 -12.20
N PRO A 124 -2.55 2.29 -12.97
CA PRO A 124 -2.52 3.65 -12.45
C PRO A 124 -3.90 4.14 -12.02
N GLY A 125 -3.94 4.79 -10.87
CA GLY A 125 -5.13 5.47 -10.41
C GLY A 125 -5.56 6.63 -11.34
N PHE A 126 -6.84 6.97 -11.31
CA PHE A 126 -7.46 7.96 -12.21
C PHE A 126 -6.67 9.27 -12.31
N THR A 127 -6.24 9.83 -11.18
CA THR A 127 -5.46 11.07 -11.16
C THR A 127 -4.15 10.91 -11.93
N ASN A 128 -3.37 9.86 -11.64
CA ASN A 128 -2.09 9.63 -12.29
C ASN A 128 -2.22 9.32 -13.79
N ARG A 129 -3.32 8.71 -14.23
CA ARG A 129 -3.61 8.52 -15.67
C ARG A 129 -3.82 9.84 -16.41
N ILE A 130 -4.50 10.82 -15.76
CA ILE A 130 -4.76 12.12 -16.39
C ILE A 130 -3.48 12.95 -16.44
N ILE A 131 -2.80 13.10 -15.29
CA ILE A 131 -1.65 13.99 -15.18
C ILE A 131 -0.36 13.37 -15.69
N GLY A 132 -0.28 12.04 -15.78
CA GLY A 132 0.95 11.30 -16.06
C GLY A 132 1.60 11.64 -17.40
N ARG A 133 0.85 12.19 -18.37
CA ARG A 133 1.39 12.66 -19.65
C ARG A 133 2.11 14.02 -19.53
N LEU A 134 1.85 14.75 -18.47
CA LEU A 134 2.32 16.13 -18.26
C LEU A 134 3.45 16.25 -17.23
N VAL A 135 3.72 15.16 -16.49
CA VAL A 135 4.73 15.16 -15.42
C VAL A 135 6.14 14.92 -15.97
N ASP A 136 7.14 15.39 -15.25
CA ASP A 136 8.54 15.24 -15.64
C ASP A 136 9.06 13.83 -15.45
N ARG A 137 8.66 13.17 -14.35
CA ARG A 137 8.96 11.76 -14.04
C ARG A 137 7.78 11.07 -13.40
N ALA A 138 7.64 9.77 -13.69
CA ALA A 138 6.70 8.86 -13.05
C ALA A 138 7.47 7.69 -12.43
N LEU A 139 7.43 7.60 -11.10
CA LEU A 139 8.01 6.51 -10.33
C LEU A 139 6.96 5.42 -10.19
N ILE A 140 7.30 4.20 -10.54
CA ILE A 140 6.36 3.08 -10.57
C ILE A 140 6.79 1.96 -9.64
N ALA A 141 5.81 1.25 -9.08
CA ALA A 141 6.06 0.09 -8.24
C ALA A 141 6.05 -1.25 -9.00
N PHE A 142 5.45 -1.27 -10.19
CA PHE A 142 5.33 -2.46 -11.05
C PHE A 142 5.72 -2.13 -12.50
N ASP A 143 6.47 -3.02 -13.16
CA ASP A 143 6.96 -2.81 -14.52
C ASP A 143 5.84 -2.56 -15.54
N GLU A 144 4.73 -3.31 -15.44
CA GLU A 144 3.60 -3.17 -16.36
C GLU A 144 2.96 -1.79 -16.34
N THR A 145 3.11 -1.05 -15.24
CA THR A 145 2.60 0.31 -15.10
C THR A 145 3.26 1.30 -16.05
N ALA A 146 4.50 1.01 -16.51
CA ALA A 146 5.25 1.88 -17.40
C ALA A 146 4.52 2.19 -18.72
N SER A 147 3.73 1.24 -19.24
CA SER A 147 2.97 1.39 -20.49
C SER A 147 1.93 2.51 -20.47
N HIS A 148 1.54 2.98 -19.29
CA HIS A 148 0.56 4.05 -19.10
C HIS A 148 1.16 5.46 -19.07
N PHE A 149 2.48 5.57 -19.10
CA PHE A 149 3.22 6.83 -19.04
C PHE A 149 4.05 7.04 -20.32
N PRO A 150 4.46 8.28 -20.62
CA PRO A 150 5.33 8.53 -21.78
C PRO A 150 6.66 7.79 -21.68
N LYS A 151 7.13 7.25 -22.80
CA LYS A 151 8.42 6.56 -22.87
C LYS A 151 9.56 7.45 -22.36
N GLY A 152 10.47 6.86 -21.58
CA GLY A 152 11.64 7.53 -21.03
C GLY A 152 11.36 8.43 -19.81
N ARG A 153 10.08 8.53 -19.34
CA ARG A 153 9.74 9.29 -18.14
C ARG A 153 9.44 8.42 -16.93
N THR A 154 9.49 7.11 -17.07
CA THR A 154 9.23 6.18 -15.95
C THR A 154 10.52 5.62 -15.36
N GLU A 155 10.51 5.41 -14.05
CA GLU A 155 11.55 4.66 -13.34
C GLU A 155 10.90 3.68 -12.35
N LEU A 156 11.35 2.42 -12.37
CA LEU A 156 10.89 1.37 -11.44
C LEU A 156 11.62 1.52 -10.11
N THR A 157 11.14 2.40 -9.26
CA THR A 157 11.72 2.64 -7.93
C THR A 157 11.14 1.76 -6.84
N GLY A 158 9.98 1.15 -7.09
CA GLY A 158 9.17 0.55 -6.04
C GLY A 158 8.43 1.58 -5.20
N LEU A 159 7.62 1.09 -4.27
CA LEU A 159 6.93 1.91 -3.28
C LEU A 159 7.78 1.99 -2.00
N PRO A 160 7.99 3.18 -1.41
CA PRO A 160 8.62 3.31 -0.11
C PRO A 160 7.88 2.52 0.96
N VAL A 161 8.55 1.56 1.54
CA VAL A 161 8.11 0.79 2.71
C VAL A 161 9.16 0.90 3.83
N ARG A 162 8.80 0.48 5.03
CA ARG A 162 9.71 0.54 6.17
C ARG A 162 10.94 -0.33 5.92
N GLU A 163 12.12 0.18 6.19
CA GLU A 163 13.40 -0.50 5.97
C GLU A 163 13.51 -1.84 6.71
N GLU A 164 12.85 -1.95 7.87
CA GLU A 164 12.87 -3.18 8.66
C GLU A 164 12.41 -4.41 7.86
N PHE A 165 11.50 -4.25 6.88
CA PHE A 165 11.04 -5.36 6.04
C PHE A 165 12.14 -5.94 5.14
N PHE A 166 13.09 -5.11 4.67
CA PHE A 166 14.20 -5.57 3.84
C PHE A 166 15.27 -6.35 4.63
N HIS A 167 15.32 -6.14 5.94
CA HIS A 167 16.33 -6.72 6.83
C HIS A 167 15.80 -7.88 7.66
N LEU A 168 14.61 -8.39 7.36
CA LEU A 168 14.07 -9.55 8.07
C LEU A 168 14.93 -10.78 7.79
N PRO A 169 15.32 -11.53 8.83
CA PRO A 169 16.07 -12.78 8.65
C PRO A 169 15.22 -13.79 7.88
N ARG A 170 15.87 -14.60 7.06
CA ARG A 170 15.23 -15.81 6.51
C ARG A 170 14.86 -16.74 7.66
N LYS A 171 13.57 -16.96 7.85
CA LYS A 171 13.09 -17.88 8.88
C LYS A 171 13.46 -19.31 8.50
N LYS A 172 14.08 -20.03 9.42
CA LYS A 172 14.24 -21.48 9.30
C LYS A 172 12.89 -22.14 9.52
N ARG A 173 12.47 -22.96 8.59
CA ARG A 173 11.22 -23.69 8.69
C ARG A 173 11.23 -24.64 9.86
N SER A 174 10.15 -24.68 10.61
CA SER A 174 9.88 -25.65 11.67
C SER A 174 8.84 -26.68 11.21
N ALA A 175 8.55 -27.67 12.05
CA ALA A 175 7.47 -28.62 11.81
C ALA A 175 6.08 -27.94 11.90
N ILE A 176 6.00 -26.76 12.50
CA ILE A 176 4.77 -25.97 12.65
C ILE A 176 4.77 -24.86 11.60
N LEU A 177 3.71 -24.76 10.81
CA LEU A 177 3.51 -23.66 9.88
C LEU A 177 3.03 -22.42 10.65
N ASP A 178 3.75 -21.33 10.55
CA ASP A 178 3.33 -20.03 11.09
C ASP A 178 2.53 -19.26 10.05
N LEU A 179 1.22 -19.18 10.25
CA LEU A 179 0.27 -18.54 9.36
C LEU A 179 -0.14 -17.17 9.90
N LEU A 180 0.15 -16.11 9.15
CA LEU A 180 -0.33 -14.76 9.42
C LEU A 180 -1.53 -14.44 8.54
N ILE A 181 -2.67 -14.07 9.14
CA ILE A 181 -3.87 -13.61 8.42
C ILE A 181 -4.12 -12.15 8.77
N THR A 182 -4.25 -11.27 7.77
CA THR A 182 -4.52 -9.85 8.01
C THR A 182 -5.36 -9.20 6.91
N GLY A 183 -6.41 -8.50 7.33
CA GLY A 183 -7.23 -7.66 6.46
C GLY A 183 -6.75 -6.19 6.38
N GLY A 184 -5.56 -5.89 6.96
CA GLY A 184 -5.09 -4.52 7.20
C GLY A 184 -5.66 -3.94 8.50
N SER A 185 -5.38 -2.67 8.79
CA SER A 185 -5.72 -2.02 10.07
C SER A 185 -7.22 -2.00 10.41
N GLN A 186 -8.09 -2.03 9.41
CA GLN A 186 -9.55 -2.07 9.59
C GLN A 186 -10.12 -3.48 9.62
N GLY A 187 -9.28 -4.49 9.36
CA GLY A 187 -9.71 -5.87 9.16
C GLY A 187 -10.39 -6.11 7.80
N SER A 188 -10.79 -7.34 7.58
CA SER A 188 -11.53 -7.76 6.38
C SER A 188 -12.59 -8.78 6.77
N ARG A 189 -13.86 -8.43 6.56
CA ARG A 189 -14.98 -9.36 6.88
C ARG A 189 -14.84 -10.70 6.17
N THR A 190 -14.42 -10.70 4.91
CA THR A 190 -14.20 -11.91 4.12
C THR A 190 -13.10 -12.77 4.72
N LEU A 191 -11.91 -12.20 4.98
CA LEU A 191 -10.80 -12.95 5.56
C LEU A 191 -11.11 -13.42 6.99
N ASN A 192 -11.76 -12.57 7.79
CA ASN A 192 -12.20 -12.93 9.13
C ASN A 192 -13.16 -14.12 9.13
N ASN A 193 -14.15 -14.11 8.24
CA ASN A 193 -15.10 -15.22 8.09
C ASN A 193 -14.41 -16.50 7.58
N ALA A 194 -13.54 -16.38 6.57
CA ALA A 194 -12.79 -17.51 6.04
C ALA A 194 -11.87 -18.12 7.11
N ALA A 195 -11.15 -17.29 7.89
CA ALA A 195 -10.35 -17.75 9.01
C ALA A 195 -11.21 -18.52 10.03
N ARG A 196 -12.30 -17.92 10.51
CA ARG A 196 -13.22 -18.55 11.46
C ARG A 196 -13.72 -19.92 10.97
N GLN A 197 -14.17 -19.99 9.71
CA GLN A 197 -14.67 -21.22 9.10
C GLN A 197 -13.56 -22.28 8.91
N SER A 198 -12.31 -21.89 8.76
CA SER A 198 -11.18 -22.82 8.57
C SER A 198 -10.66 -23.45 9.89
N TRP A 199 -10.95 -22.86 11.05
CA TRP A 199 -10.40 -23.35 12.32
C TRP A 199 -10.81 -24.81 12.64
N PRO A 200 -12.08 -25.24 12.50
CA PRO A 200 -12.44 -26.66 12.67
C PRO A 200 -11.64 -27.57 11.73
N LEU A 201 -11.47 -27.16 10.48
CA LEU A 201 -10.75 -27.95 9.47
C LEU A 201 -9.26 -28.11 9.84
N PHE A 202 -8.59 -27.06 10.32
CA PHE A 202 -7.22 -27.16 10.83
C PHE A 202 -7.12 -28.11 12.02
N ARG A 203 -8.06 -28.04 12.95
CA ARG A 203 -8.08 -28.91 14.13
C ARG A 203 -8.26 -30.38 13.73
N GLU A 204 -9.20 -30.68 12.84
CA GLU A 204 -9.55 -32.04 12.41
C GLU A 204 -8.48 -32.68 11.53
N SER A 205 -7.79 -31.87 10.73
CA SER A 205 -6.70 -32.34 9.84
C SER A 205 -5.43 -32.76 10.56
N GLY A 206 -5.24 -32.33 11.81
CA GLY A 206 -3.99 -32.53 12.53
C GLY A 206 -2.78 -31.75 11.96
N LEU A 207 -2.98 -30.83 11.00
CA LEU A 207 -1.92 -29.98 10.48
C LEU A 207 -1.34 -29.12 11.60
N ALA A 208 -0.04 -29.24 11.84
CA ALA A 208 0.65 -28.41 12.83
C ALA A 208 0.75 -26.97 12.33
N VAL A 209 -0.15 -26.11 12.81
CA VAL A 209 -0.25 -24.70 12.42
C VAL A 209 -0.32 -23.79 13.66
N ARG A 210 0.38 -22.67 13.62
CA ARG A 210 0.21 -21.54 14.55
C ARG A 210 -0.40 -20.37 13.78
N ILE A 211 -1.54 -19.88 14.22
CA ILE A 211 -2.31 -18.85 13.53
C ILE A 211 -2.18 -17.52 14.28
N VAL A 212 -1.66 -16.49 13.61
CA VAL A 212 -1.74 -15.11 14.06
C VAL A 212 -2.73 -14.37 13.15
N HIS A 213 -3.82 -13.86 13.75
CA HIS A 213 -4.89 -13.25 12.96
C HIS A 213 -5.19 -11.82 13.43
N GLN A 214 -4.94 -10.84 12.55
CA GLN A 214 -5.36 -9.46 12.77
C GLN A 214 -6.74 -9.22 12.18
N THR A 215 -7.74 -9.01 13.04
CA THR A 215 -9.16 -8.93 12.67
C THR A 215 -9.67 -7.52 12.36
N GLY A 216 -8.96 -6.48 12.83
CA GLY A 216 -9.56 -5.16 13.02
C GLY A 216 -10.46 -5.15 14.26
N GLU A 217 -10.78 -3.95 14.74
CA GLU A 217 -11.52 -3.75 16.00
C GLU A 217 -12.93 -4.34 15.97
N ALA A 218 -13.64 -4.18 14.84
CA ALA A 218 -15.08 -4.45 14.76
C ALA A 218 -15.49 -5.89 15.04
N GLN A 219 -14.66 -6.88 14.76
CA GLN A 219 -14.96 -8.31 14.93
C GLN A 219 -14.03 -8.99 15.95
N PHE A 220 -13.14 -8.23 16.58
CA PHE A 220 -12.10 -8.79 17.44
C PHE A 220 -12.65 -9.65 18.56
N GLU A 221 -13.56 -9.12 19.37
CA GLU A 221 -13.96 -9.78 20.62
C GLU A 221 -14.66 -11.12 20.37
N SER A 222 -15.57 -11.18 19.37
CA SER A 222 -16.22 -12.46 19.02
C SER A 222 -15.24 -13.48 18.48
N LEU A 223 -14.34 -13.06 17.56
CA LEU A 223 -13.36 -13.97 16.97
C LEU A 223 -12.30 -14.44 17.97
N ARG A 224 -11.93 -13.62 18.94
CA ARG A 224 -11.00 -13.99 20.02
C ARG A 224 -11.60 -15.10 20.90
N GLN A 225 -12.87 -14.97 21.29
CA GLN A 225 -13.58 -15.97 22.10
C GLN A 225 -13.75 -17.29 21.34
N GLU A 226 -14.21 -17.20 20.08
CA GLU A 226 -14.38 -18.38 19.22
C GLU A 226 -13.04 -19.10 18.97
N PHE A 227 -11.96 -18.36 18.67
CA PHE A 227 -10.63 -18.94 18.46
C PHE A 227 -10.12 -19.66 19.70
N ALA A 228 -10.23 -19.03 20.87
CA ALA A 228 -9.81 -19.65 22.14
C ALA A 228 -10.51 -20.99 22.43
N ALA A 229 -11.76 -21.12 22.02
CA ALA A 229 -12.54 -22.36 22.19
C ALA A 229 -12.08 -23.48 21.23
N THR A 230 -11.30 -23.18 20.18
CA THR A 230 -10.83 -24.21 19.22
C THR A 230 -9.71 -25.07 19.76
N GLY A 231 -8.91 -24.57 20.70
CA GLY A 231 -7.67 -25.19 21.15
C GLY A 231 -6.49 -25.11 20.15
N LEU A 232 -6.65 -24.40 19.05
CA LEU A 232 -5.58 -24.16 18.09
C LEU A 232 -4.48 -23.27 18.67
N ASN A 233 -3.23 -23.51 18.27
CA ASN A 233 -2.11 -22.67 18.63
C ASN A 233 -2.14 -21.32 17.89
N GLY A 234 -1.92 -20.22 18.61
CA GLY A 234 -1.86 -18.90 18.01
C GLY A 234 -2.59 -17.82 18.81
N GLN A 235 -2.92 -16.74 18.12
CA GLN A 235 -3.60 -15.59 18.71
C GLN A 235 -4.44 -14.83 17.70
N VAL A 236 -5.48 -14.20 18.19
CA VAL A 236 -6.29 -13.21 17.48
C VAL A 236 -6.06 -11.85 18.12
N ALA A 237 -5.83 -10.82 17.31
CA ALA A 237 -5.58 -9.46 17.78
C ALA A 237 -6.37 -8.45 16.93
N PRO A 238 -6.84 -7.34 17.52
CA PRO A 238 -7.52 -6.29 16.75
C PRO A 238 -6.52 -5.57 15.84
N PHE A 239 -5.29 -5.40 16.32
CA PHE A 239 -4.21 -4.71 15.62
C PHE A 239 -2.85 -5.29 16.02
N ILE A 240 -1.97 -5.46 15.04
CA ILE A 240 -0.57 -5.88 15.24
C ILE A 240 0.32 -4.63 15.21
N SER A 241 0.93 -4.32 16.34
CA SER A 241 1.76 -3.12 16.50
C SER A 241 3.06 -3.17 15.67
N SER A 242 3.68 -4.34 15.58
CA SER A 242 4.87 -4.56 14.76
C SER A 242 4.61 -5.58 13.66
N MET A 243 4.20 -5.09 12.50
CA MET A 243 4.02 -5.91 11.31
C MET A 243 5.35 -6.53 10.81
N PRO A 244 6.51 -5.84 10.88
CA PRO A 244 7.79 -6.49 10.56
C PRO A 244 8.08 -7.71 11.44
N ALA A 245 7.82 -7.63 12.74
CA ALA A 245 8.00 -8.78 13.64
C ALA A 245 7.03 -9.93 13.28
N ALA A 246 5.76 -9.62 13.01
CA ALA A 246 4.79 -10.62 12.58
C ALA A 246 5.19 -11.29 11.24
N PHE A 247 5.73 -10.51 10.30
CA PHE A 247 6.26 -11.07 9.04
C PHE A 247 7.51 -11.91 9.28
N ALA A 248 8.42 -11.50 10.17
CA ALA A 248 9.60 -12.29 10.50
C ALA A 248 9.21 -13.72 10.93
N GLU A 249 8.19 -13.81 11.81
CA GLU A 249 7.66 -15.08 12.33
C GLU A 249 6.85 -15.89 11.30
N ALA A 250 6.20 -15.26 10.32
CA ALA A 250 5.32 -15.95 9.39
C ALA A 250 6.07 -16.79 8.35
N ASP A 251 5.56 -17.99 8.07
CA ASP A 251 5.94 -18.81 6.91
C ASP A 251 5.06 -18.48 5.69
N LEU A 252 3.80 -18.15 5.93
CA LEU A 252 2.80 -17.79 4.92
C LEU A 252 1.93 -16.63 5.39
N VAL A 253 1.68 -15.68 4.50
CA VAL A 253 0.83 -14.52 4.80
C VAL A 253 -0.44 -14.57 3.93
N VAL A 254 -1.61 -14.48 4.55
CA VAL A 254 -2.91 -14.34 3.87
C VAL A 254 -3.42 -12.92 4.09
N CYS A 255 -3.56 -12.13 3.03
CA CYS A 255 -3.93 -10.73 3.20
C CYS A 255 -4.63 -10.12 1.97
N ARG A 256 -5.04 -8.86 2.12
CA ARG A 256 -5.45 -7.99 1.01
C ARG A 256 -4.24 -7.58 0.15
N SER A 257 -4.47 -7.26 -1.12
CA SER A 257 -3.44 -6.90 -2.10
C SER A 257 -3.32 -5.38 -2.35
N GLY A 258 -3.47 -4.58 -1.29
CA GLY A 258 -3.17 -3.14 -1.37
C GLY A 258 -1.68 -2.91 -1.67
N ALA A 259 -1.35 -1.81 -2.35
CA ALA A 259 0.02 -1.52 -2.78
C ALA A 259 1.06 -1.60 -1.64
N GLY A 260 0.75 -1.06 -0.45
CA GLY A 260 1.64 -1.18 0.71
C GLY A 260 1.87 -2.62 1.12
N ALA A 261 0.79 -3.43 1.22
CA ALA A 261 0.90 -4.83 1.65
C ALA A 261 1.73 -5.67 0.68
N VAL A 262 1.51 -5.54 -0.64
CA VAL A 262 2.29 -6.30 -1.63
C VAL A 262 3.75 -5.85 -1.69
N SER A 263 4.02 -4.56 -1.46
CA SER A 263 5.39 -4.04 -1.38
C SER A 263 6.10 -4.50 -0.09
N GLU A 264 5.40 -4.57 1.04
CA GLU A 264 5.91 -5.14 2.29
C GLU A 264 6.18 -6.65 2.17
N LEU A 265 5.29 -7.40 1.50
CA LEU A 265 5.49 -8.82 1.18
C LEU A 265 6.73 -9.03 0.31
N ALA A 266 6.90 -8.20 -0.72
CA ALA A 266 8.08 -8.23 -1.58
C ALA A 266 9.35 -7.93 -0.79
N ALA A 267 9.39 -6.85 -0.02
CA ALA A 267 10.53 -6.45 0.80
C ALA A 267 10.93 -7.54 1.80
N ALA A 268 9.95 -8.15 2.46
CA ALA A 268 10.13 -9.23 3.41
C ALA A 268 10.44 -10.60 2.76
N GLY A 269 10.22 -10.73 1.45
CA GLY A 269 10.35 -12.02 0.74
C GLY A 269 9.39 -13.06 1.27
N LYS A 270 8.11 -12.71 1.50
CA LYS A 270 7.12 -13.60 2.10
C LYS A 270 6.19 -14.22 1.06
N PRO A 271 6.05 -15.56 1.06
CA PRO A 271 5.00 -16.24 0.33
C PRO A 271 3.63 -15.73 0.76
N SER A 272 2.70 -15.59 -0.18
CA SER A 272 1.39 -15.04 0.19
C SER A 272 0.22 -15.65 -0.57
N VAL A 273 -0.95 -15.63 0.09
CA VAL A 273 -2.27 -15.81 -0.52
C VAL A 273 -2.97 -14.45 -0.48
N LEU A 274 -3.24 -13.90 -1.65
CA LEU A 274 -3.80 -12.58 -1.81
C LEU A 274 -5.30 -12.65 -2.12
N THR A 275 -6.10 -11.91 -1.36
CA THR A 275 -7.52 -11.75 -1.60
C THR A 275 -7.82 -10.29 -1.88
N PRO A 276 -7.90 -9.90 -3.18
CA PRO A 276 -8.17 -8.51 -3.56
C PRO A 276 -9.48 -7.99 -2.95
N PHE A 277 -9.48 -6.73 -2.52
CA PHE A 277 -10.69 -6.07 -2.06
C PHE A 277 -11.57 -5.70 -3.26
N PRO A 278 -12.81 -6.24 -3.38
CA PRO A 278 -13.61 -6.16 -4.60
C PRO A 278 -14.12 -4.76 -4.93
N PHE A 279 -14.09 -3.85 -3.95
CA PHE A 279 -14.50 -2.46 -4.12
C PHE A 279 -13.30 -1.50 -4.18
N ALA A 280 -12.11 -1.99 -4.47
CA ALA A 280 -10.95 -1.14 -4.71
C ALA A 280 -11.18 -0.25 -5.94
N ALA A 281 -10.75 1.01 -5.88
CA ALA A 281 -10.90 1.93 -6.99
C ALA A 281 -10.15 1.39 -8.22
N ASP A 282 -10.78 1.45 -9.40
CA ASP A 282 -10.19 0.95 -10.67
C ASP A 282 -9.68 -0.50 -10.58
N ASP A 283 -10.22 -1.30 -9.65
CA ASP A 283 -9.84 -2.69 -9.39
C ASP A 283 -8.32 -2.91 -9.18
N HIS A 284 -7.64 -1.91 -8.65
CA HIS A 284 -6.18 -1.93 -8.52
C HIS A 284 -5.65 -3.07 -7.65
N GLN A 285 -6.43 -3.55 -6.65
CA GLN A 285 -6.00 -4.66 -5.81
C GLN A 285 -5.94 -5.99 -6.59
N THR A 286 -6.88 -6.24 -7.49
CA THR A 286 -6.82 -7.41 -8.38
C THR A 286 -5.57 -7.33 -9.27
N ARG A 287 -5.28 -6.17 -9.85
CA ARG A 287 -4.08 -5.98 -10.67
C ARG A 287 -2.77 -6.20 -9.90
N ASN A 288 -2.70 -5.70 -8.67
CA ASN A 288 -1.54 -5.94 -7.79
C ASN A 288 -1.37 -7.44 -7.49
N ALA A 289 -2.48 -8.14 -7.16
CA ALA A 289 -2.44 -9.58 -6.90
C ALA A 289 -2.04 -10.39 -8.14
N GLU A 290 -2.56 -10.03 -9.32
CA GLU A 290 -2.19 -10.64 -10.59
C GLU A 290 -0.69 -10.47 -10.89
N ALA A 291 -0.12 -9.28 -10.64
CA ALA A 291 1.31 -9.03 -10.82
C ALA A 291 2.16 -9.92 -9.90
N MET A 292 1.81 -10.02 -8.62
CA MET A 292 2.48 -10.91 -7.67
C MET A 292 2.35 -12.39 -8.07
N THR A 293 1.18 -12.79 -8.57
CA THR A 293 0.93 -14.18 -9.01
C THR A 293 1.72 -14.52 -10.27
N ARG A 294 1.76 -13.61 -11.26
CA ARG A 294 2.60 -13.79 -12.47
C ARG A 294 4.08 -13.90 -12.14
N ALA A 295 4.54 -13.18 -11.13
CA ALA A 295 5.92 -13.28 -10.65
C ALA A 295 6.21 -14.58 -9.88
N GLY A 296 5.19 -15.39 -9.57
CA GLY A 296 5.30 -16.59 -8.75
C GLY A 296 5.42 -16.31 -7.25
N ALA A 297 5.14 -15.08 -6.80
CA ALA A 297 5.28 -14.64 -5.42
C ALA A 297 4.03 -14.87 -4.55
N ALA A 298 2.88 -15.12 -5.19
CA ALA A 298 1.60 -15.26 -4.51
C ALA A 298 0.67 -16.24 -5.21
N ARG A 299 -0.29 -16.76 -4.45
CA ARG A 299 -1.54 -17.34 -4.94
C ARG A 299 -2.65 -16.28 -4.79
N MET A 300 -3.54 -16.15 -5.76
CA MET A 300 -4.67 -15.22 -5.69
C MET A 300 -5.99 -15.99 -5.55
N VAL A 301 -6.83 -15.52 -4.65
CA VAL A 301 -8.22 -15.97 -4.49
C VAL A 301 -9.13 -14.75 -4.52
N ARG A 302 -10.12 -14.73 -5.38
CA ARG A 302 -11.09 -13.64 -5.44
C ARG A 302 -11.90 -13.56 -4.15
N ASP A 303 -12.33 -12.36 -3.77
CA ASP A 303 -13.07 -12.14 -2.52
C ASP A 303 -14.32 -13.02 -2.40
N ALA A 304 -15.07 -13.16 -3.50
CA ALA A 304 -16.28 -13.98 -3.53
C ALA A 304 -16.02 -15.50 -3.42
N GLU A 305 -14.80 -15.95 -3.68
CA GLU A 305 -14.39 -17.36 -3.63
C GLU A 305 -13.72 -17.72 -2.29
N MET A 306 -13.33 -16.70 -1.50
CA MET A 306 -12.63 -16.90 -0.25
C MET A 306 -13.59 -17.30 0.86
N ASN A 307 -13.48 -18.55 1.28
CA ASN A 307 -14.20 -19.16 2.39
C ASN A 307 -13.28 -20.07 3.22
N GLY A 308 -13.79 -20.72 4.26
CA GLY A 308 -12.98 -21.55 5.15
C GLY A 308 -12.34 -22.74 4.48
N GLU A 309 -13.06 -23.45 3.63
CA GLU A 309 -12.55 -24.60 2.87
C GLU A 309 -11.43 -24.18 1.91
N LYS A 310 -11.66 -23.12 1.15
CA LYS A 310 -10.67 -22.61 0.19
C LYS A 310 -9.40 -22.16 0.90
N LEU A 311 -9.54 -21.45 2.03
CA LEU A 311 -8.40 -21.03 2.84
C LEU A 311 -7.63 -22.23 3.38
N PHE A 312 -8.34 -23.19 3.99
CA PHE A 312 -7.74 -24.40 4.55
C PHE A 312 -7.00 -25.20 3.48
N HIS A 313 -7.62 -25.51 2.34
CA HIS A 313 -6.99 -26.31 1.30
C HIS A 313 -5.73 -25.66 0.73
N LEU A 314 -5.74 -24.35 0.47
CA LEU A 314 -4.57 -23.63 0.00
C LEU A 314 -3.44 -23.61 1.04
N VAL A 315 -3.77 -23.39 2.30
CA VAL A 315 -2.77 -23.39 3.36
C VAL A 315 -2.20 -24.81 3.56
N ALA A 316 -3.03 -25.86 3.53
CA ALA A 316 -2.60 -27.25 3.66
C ALA A 316 -1.71 -27.69 2.47
N GLU A 317 -2.09 -27.31 1.24
CA GLU A 317 -1.28 -27.53 0.03
C GLU A 317 0.12 -26.91 0.17
N LEU A 318 0.17 -25.62 0.50
CA LEU A 318 1.42 -24.89 0.64
C LEU A 318 2.25 -25.38 1.85
N ALA A 319 1.60 -25.76 2.95
CA ALA A 319 2.26 -26.34 4.11
C ALA A 319 2.97 -27.66 3.76
N GLY A 320 2.41 -28.44 2.83
CA GLY A 320 2.98 -29.68 2.33
C GLY A 320 4.24 -29.52 1.49
N SER A 321 4.54 -28.31 0.99
CA SER A 321 5.68 -28.06 0.10
C SER A 321 6.57 -26.91 0.58
N ALA A 322 7.66 -27.29 1.29
CA ALA A 322 8.70 -26.33 1.69
C ALA A 322 9.32 -25.63 0.50
N GLU A 323 9.56 -26.38 -0.57
CA GLU A 323 10.17 -25.87 -1.80
C GLU A 323 9.29 -24.82 -2.47
N GLU A 324 7.97 -25.02 -2.52
CA GLU A 324 7.05 -24.05 -3.10
C GLU A 324 7.02 -22.74 -2.31
N LEU A 325 6.94 -22.82 -0.96
CA LEU A 325 7.03 -21.64 -0.11
C LEU A 325 8.35 -20.88 -0.29
N GLU A 326 9.47 -21.60 -0.41
CA GLU A 326 10.77 -20.98 -0.66
C GLU A 326 10.81 -20.29 -2.04
N LYS A 327 10.36 -20.95 -3.09
CA LYS A 327 10.24 -20.38 -4.45
C LYS A 327 9.38 -19.12 -4.47
N MET A 328 8.23 -19.16 -3.81
CA MET A 328 7.33 -18.00 -3.69
C MET A 328 8.00 -16.85 -2.93
N GLY A 329 8.68 -17.12 -1.83
CA GLY A 329 9.41 -16.13 -1.06
C GLY A 329 10.55 -15.48 -1.84
N ASP A 330 11.32 -16.28 -2.58
CA ASP A 330 12.39 -15.77 -3.45
C ASP A 330 11.82 -14.96 -4.64
N ALA A 331 10.68 -15.37 -5.19
CA ALA A 331 9.98 -14.60 -6.20
C ALA A 331 9.51 -13.24 -5.67
N ALA A 332 8.94 -13.20 -4.47
CA ALA A 332 8.57 -11.97 -3.79
C ALA A 332 9.79 -11.05 -3.59
N ARG A 333 10.90 -11.60 -3.11
CA ARG A 333 12.14 -10.85 -2.87
C ARG A 333 12.73 -10.24 -4.14
N ARG A 334 12.61 -10.89 -5.30
CA ARG A 334 13.04 -10.33 -6.59
C ARG A 334 12.23 -9.11 -7.02
N MET A 335 11.00 -8.95 -6.55
CA MET A 335 10.18 -7.76 -6.79
C MET A 335 10.53 -6.60 -5.85
N ALA A 336 11.27 -6.84 -4.77
CA ALA A 336 11.65 -5.83 -3.79
C ALA A 336 12.52 -4.73 -4.41
N ARG A 337 12.31 -3.49 -3.96
CA ARG A 337 13.06 -2.31 -4.41
C ARG A 337 13.51 -1.53 -3.18
N PRO A 338 14.67 -1.88 -2.60
CA PRO A 338 15.22 -1.15 -1.46
C PRO A 338 15.63 0.27 -1.85
N GLY A 339 15.55 1.20 -0.91
CA GLY A 339 15.95 2.58 -1.14
C GLY A 339 14.97 3.41 -1.97
N ALA A 340 13.72 2.96 -2.16
CA ALA A 340 12.71 3.64 -2.96
C ALA A 340 12.46 5.09 -2.52
N ALA A 341 12.44 5.37 -1.21
CA ALA A 341 12.27 6.73 -0.68
C ALA A 341 13.44 7.64 -1.06
N ARG A 342 14.67 7.14 -0.88
CA ARG A 342 15.90 7.85 -1.23
C ARG A 342 15.95 8.16 -2.72
N ARG A 343 15.68 7.14 -3.57
CA ARG A 343 15.70 7.35 -5.02
C ARG A 343 14.63 8.34 -5.49
N ALA A 344 13.45 8.30 -4.88
CA ALA A 344 12.38 9.26 -5.15
C ALA A 344 12.77 10.70 -4.79
N ALA A 345 13.49 10.91 -3.68
CA ALA A 345 14.01 12.21 -3.29
C ALA A 345 15.07 12.71 -4.28
N GLU A 346 16.01 11.84 -4.68
CA GLU A 346 17.06 12.15 -5.69
C GLU A 346 16.44 12.58 -7.02
N ILE A 347 15.46 11.84 -7.53
CA ILE A 347 14.78 12.17 -8.79
C ILE A 347 14.08 13.53 -8.69
N LEU A 348 13.45 13.83 -7.55
CA LEU A 348 12.81 15.13 -7.36
C LEU A 348 13.83 16.28 -7.34
N GLU A 349 15.00 16.09 -6.72
CA GLU A 349 16.11 17.03 -6.76
C GLU A 349 16.67 17.21 -8.20
N GLU A 350 16.86 16.11 -8.93
CA GLU A 350 17.34 16.11 -10.33
C GLU A 350 16.42 16.95 -11.23
N VAL A 351 15.11 16.74 -11.18
CA VAL A 351 14.16 17.48 -12.03
C VAL A 351 13.96 18.93 -11.57
N ALA A 352 14.17 19.22 -10.29
CA ALA A 352 14.12 20.58 -9.76
C ALA A 352 15.35 21.43 -10.10
N ALA A 353 16.48 20.79 -10.43
CA ALA A 353 17.71 21.44 -10.82
C ALA A 353 17.86 21.64 -12.34
N ALA A 354 17.03 20.94 -13.15
CA ALA A 354 17.05 21.00 -14.61
C ALA A 354 16.27 22.20 -15.14
#